data_b4d209a531f65a04e7a7be56b793b600
#
_entry.id   b4d209a531f65a04e7a7be56b793b600
#
_cell.length_a   1.000
_cell.length_b   1.000
_cell.length_c   1.000
_cell.angle_alpha   90.00
_cell.angle_beta   90.00
_cell.angle_gamma   90.00
#
_symmetry.space_group_name_H-M   'P 1'
#
loop_
_entity.id
_entity.type
_entity.pdbx_description
1 polymer ?
#
loop_
_entity_poly.entity_id
_entity_poly.type
_entity_poly.pdbx_seq_one_letter_code
_entity_poly.pdbx_strand_id
1 'polypeptide(L)'
;GYTIHSHVPVDDTHSMRYNIHFRRNRPIEPEERQHDDEIGPDFKKIRNLQNDYLIDREKQRRENFTGMGPIFLNHDACATETMGPIYDRSQEHLGVSDMTVIAVRKFLLNAARAVASGKEPPHIIRTAAQTDVRHVACIATTIPASRDPKTYVVEQLKKDKYWEAEN
;
A
#
# COMPACT_ATOMS: atom_id res chain seq x y z
N GLY A 1 5.10 10.64 9.73
CA GLY A 1 5.77 10.37 8.46
C GLY A 1 4.86 9.84 7.38
N TYR A 2 5.43 9.70 6.23
CA TYR A 2 4.74 9.18 5.06
C TYR A 2 5.42 7.89 4.61
N THR A 3 4.62 6.99 4.06
CA THR A 3 5.10 5.78 3.42
C THR A 3 4.47 5.69 2.04
N ILE A 4 5.29 5.48 1.03
CA ILE A 4 4.85 5.18 -0.33
C ILE A 4 5.17 3.71 -0.60
N HIS A 5 4.19 2.98 -1.08
CA HIS A 5 4.37 1.63 -1.60
C HIS A 5 4.25 1.66 -3.12
N SER A 6 5.31 1.29 -3.81
CA SER A 6 5.32 1.20 -5.26
C SER A 6 5.48 -0.27 -5.67
N HIS A 7 4.52 -0.77 -6.44
CA HIS A 7 4.54 -2.13 -6.97
C HIS A 7 4.86 -2.08 -8.46
N VAL A 8 6.04 -2.57 -8.82
CA VAL A 8 6.52 -2.57 -10.20
C VAL A 8 6.45 -3.99 -10.74
N PRO A 9 5.64 -4.27 -11.76
CA PRO A 9 5.59 -5.59 -12.38
C PRO A 9 6.95 -5.98 -12.96
N VAL A 10 7.40 -7.20 -12.69
CA VAL A 10 8.59 -7.81 -13.28
C VAL A 10 8.18 -8.78 -14.39
N ASP A 11 7.20 -9.62 -14.11
CA ASP A 11 6.58 -10.55 -15.04
C ASP A 11 5.12 -10.83 -14.59
N ASP A 12 4.47 -11.83 -15.21
CA ASP A 12 3.06 -12.14 -14.95
C ASP A 12 2.78 -12.62 -13.51
N THR A 13 3.82 -13.06 -12.79
CA THR A 13 3.69 -13.66 -11.45
C THR A 13 4.54 -12.98 -10.40
N HIS A 14 5.40 -12.03 -10.80
CA HIS A 14 6.30 -11.33 -9.89
C HIS A 14 6.19 -9.82 -10.00
N SER A 15 6.28 -9.16 -8.87
CA SER A 15 6.43 -7.72 -8.78
C SER A 15 7.54 -7.33 -7.79
N MET A 16 8.24 -6.25 -8.07
CA MET A 16 9.15 -5.62 -7.12
C MET A 16 8.39 -4.57 -6.34
N ARG A 17 8.41 -4.67 -5.02
CA ARG A 17 7.83 -3.68 -4.12
C ARG A 17 8.92 -2.76 -3.58
N TYR A 18 8.75 -1.47 -3.79
CA TYR A 18 9.59 -0.44 -3.18
C TYR A 18 8.81 0.22 -2.05
N ASN A 19 9.40 0.25 -0.86
CA ASN A 19 8.85 0.96 0.28
C ASN A 19 9.71 2.20 0.54
N ILE A 20 9.11 3.37 0.41
CA ILE A 20 9.80 4.64 0.58
C ILE A 20 9.19 5.32 1.81
N HIS A 21 10.00 5.45 2.85
CA HIS A 21 9.62 6.16 4.06
C HIS A 21 10.26 7.54 4.05
N PHE A 22 9.50 8.57 4.35
CA PHE A 22 10.05 9.92 4.40
C PHE A 22 9.31 10.82 5.38
N ARG A 23 9.98 11.88 5.77
CA ARG A 23 9.45 13.03 6.48
C ARG A 23 9.63 14.25 5.59
N ARG A 24 8.72 15.22 5.67
CA ARG A 24 8.85 16.45 4.89
C ARG A 24 9.76 17.46 5.55
N ASN A 25 9.71 17.56 6.87
CA ASN A 25 10.29 18.64 7.67
C ASN A 25 11.50 18.23 8.52
N ARG A 26 11.92 16.97 8.50
CA ARG A 26 13.11 16.48 9.22
C ARG A 26 13.59 15.14 8.63
N PRO A 27 14.84 14.73 8.89
CA PRO A 27 15.29 13.39 8.58
C PRO A 27 14.49 12.30 9.30
N ILE A 28 14.51 11.09 8.76
CA ILE A 28 13.99 9.89 9.44
C ILE A 28 14.98 9.51 10.54
N GLU A 29 14.46 9.38 11.75
CA GLU A 29 15.25 8.90 12.89
C GLU A 29 15.51 7.38 12.76
N PRO A 30 16.61 6.88 13.36
CA PRO A 30 16.93 5.45 13.30
C PRO A 30 15.80 4.54 13.79
N GLU A 31 15.06 4.96 14.82
CA GLU A 31 13.96 4.22 15.41
C GLU A 31 12.72 4.15 14.51
N GLU A 32 12.61 5.08 13.56
CA GLU A 32 11.52 5.13 12.57
C GLU A 32 11.81 4.26 11.34
N ARG A 33 13.04 3.80 11.17
CA ARG A 33 13.42 2.89 10.10
C ARG A 33 12.82 1.52 10.40
N GLN A 34 12.07 1.01 9.46
CA GLN A 34 11.64 -0.38 9.54
C GLN A 34 12.88 -1.27 9.42
N HIS A 35 12.89 -2.33 10.21
CA HIS A 35 13.96 -3.31 10.15
C HIS A 35 13.91 -4.03 8.80
N ASP A 36 14.92 -3.77 7.97
CA ASP A 36 15.09 -4.42 6.68
C ASP A 36 15.72 -5.82 6.82
N ASP A 37 15.88 -6.30 8.06
CA ASP A 37 16.53 -7.57 8.41
C ASP A 37 15.83 -8.81 7.85
N GLU A 38 14.63 -8.63 7.31
CA GLU A 38 13.82 -9.69 6.69
C GLU A 38 13.96 -9.74 5.16
N ILE A 39 14.89 -8.94 4.60
CA ILE A 39 15.21 -8.95 3.17
C ILE A 39 16.67 -9.34 2.99
N GLY A 40 16.92 -10.36 2.18
CA GLY A 40 18.26 -10.81 1.85
C GLY A 40 19.01 -9.85 0.92
N PRO A 41 20.32 -10.08 0.72
CA PRO A 41 21.15 -9.22 -0.13
C PRO A 41 20.75 -9.25 -1.62
N ASP A 42 19.94 -10.23 -2.01
CA ASP A 42 19.34 -10.35 -3.34
C ASP A 42 17.97 -9.66 -3.45
N PHE A 43 17.59 -8.86 -2.47
CA PHE A 43 16.29 -8.20 -2.33
C PHE A 43 15.10 -9.15 -2.24
N LYS A 44 15.33 -10.43 -1.93
CA LYS A 44 14.26 -11.40 -1.67
C LYS A 44 13.95 -11.46 -0.20
N LYS A 45 12.69 -11.74 0.10
CA LYS A 45 12.24 -11.92 1.48
C LYS A 45 12.85 -13.18 2.08
N ILE A 46 13.33 -13.07 3.32
CA ILE A 46 13.80 -14.22 4.11
C ILE A 46 12.62 -15.14 4.40
N ARG A 47 11.47 -14.57 4.79
CA ARG A 47 10.23 -15.31 4.99
C ARG A 47 9.47 -15.42 3.67
N ASN A 48 9.19 -16.63 3.24
CA ASN A 48 8.56 -16.92 1.96
C ASN A 48 7.77 -18.23 2.00
N LEU A 49 7.09 -18.55 0.92
CA LEU A 49 6.26 -19.74 0.81
C LEU A 49 7.04 -21.05 1.01
N GLN A 50 8.32 -21.10 0.60
CA GLN A 50 9.12 -22.34 0.70
C GLN A 50 9.51 -22.69 2.13
N ASN A 51 9.57 -21.72 3.03
CA ASN A 51 9.90 -21.94 4.43
C ASN A 51 8.71 -21.70 5.37
N ASP A 52 7.48 -21.78 4.85
CA ASP A 52 6.24 -21.53 5.59
C ASP A 52 6.29 -20.22 6.39
N TYR A 53 6.92 -19.19 5.80
CA TYR A 53 7.11 -17.85 6.38
C TYR A 53 7.79 -17.87 7.76
N LEU A 54 8.48 -18.94 8.10
CA LEU A 54 9.10 -19.16 9.43
C LEU A 54 8.11 -18.90 10.56
N ILE A 55 6.88 -19.37 10.42
CA ILE A 55 5.83 -19.21 11.42
C ILE A 55 6.18 -20.03 12.67
N ASP A 56 6.34 -19.34 13.79
CA ASP A 56 6.48 -19.97 15.09
C ASP A 56 5.09 -20.28 15.67
N ARG A 57 4.71 -21.57 15.62
CA ARG A 57 3.38 -22.02 16.06
C ARG A 57 3.18 -21.91 17.57
N GLU A 58 4.24 -21.95 18.37
CA GLU A 58 4.14 -21.74 19.82
C GLU A 58 3.88 -20.26 20.14
N LYS A 59 4.60 -19.35 19.47
CA LYS A 59 4.33 -17.92 19.59
C LYS A 59 2.94 -17.56 19.07
N GLN A 60 2.50 -18.19 17.99
CA GLN A 60 1.15 -18.00 17.45
C GLN A 60 0.06 -18.37 18.47
N ARG A 61 0.28 -19.41 19.27
CA ARG A 61 -0.69 -19.82 20.29
C ARG A 61 -0.67 -18.97 21.56
N ARG A 62 0.50 -18.42 21.92
CA ARG A 62 0.71 -17.86 23.26
C ARG A 62 1.00 -16.36 23.30
N GLU A 63 1.58 -15.79 22.24
CA GLU A 63 2.12 -14.45 22.28
C GLU A 63 1.51 -13.50 21.26
N ASN A 64 1.37 -13.93 20.02
CA ASN A 64 0.88 -13.08 18.95
C ASN A 64 0.09 -13.86 17.92
N PHE A 65 -0.77 -13.15 17.19
CA PHE A 65 -1.76 -13.74 16.30
C PHE A 65 -1.16 -14.51 15.11
N THR A 66 0.02 -14.11 14.63
CA THR A 66 0.59 -14.62 13.38
C THR A 66 1.74 -15.58 13.56
N GLY A 67 2.47 -15.51 14.67
CA GLY A 67 3.72 -16.25 14.85
C GLY A 67 4.90 -15.77 13.99
N MET A 68 4.74 -14.66 13.25
CA MET A 68 5.74 -14.13 12.33
C MET A 68 6.50 -12.91 12.86
N GLY A 69 6.29 -12.55 14.13
CA GLY A 69 6.94 -11.38 14.75
C GLY A 69 6.24 -10.07 14.44
N PRO A 70 6.87 -8.92 14.71
CA PRO A 70 6.22 -7.61 14.68
C PRO A 70 6.23 -6.93 13.30
N ILE A 71 6.95 -7.47 12.32
CA ILE A 71 7.12 -6.81 11.03
C ILE A 71 5.85 -6.98 10.18
N PHE A 72 5.06 -5.93 10.07
CA PHE A 72 3.78 -5.92 9.35
C PHE A 72 3.90 -6.37 7.89
N LEU A 73 4.99 -5.98 7.21
CA LEU A 73 5.22 -6.35 5.81
C LEU A 73 5.33 -7.86 5.58
N ASN A 74 5.78 -8.63 6.58
CA ASN A 74 5.83 -10.08 6.49
C ASN A 74 4.43 -10.69 6.53
N HIS A 75 3.53 -10.11 7.32
CA HIS A 75 2.13 -10.55 7.40
C HIS A 75 1.41 -10.30 6.08
N ASP A 76 1.59 -9.12 5.50
CA ASP A 76 1.03 -8.76 4.19
C ASP A 76 1.55 -9.69 3.08
N ALA A 77 2.85 -9.94 3.09
CA ALA A 77 3.47 -10.83 2.11
C ALA A 77 2.91 -12.25 2.20
N CYS A 78 2.81 -12.80 3.41
CA CYS A 78 2.20 -14.10 3.63
C CYS A 78 0.75 -14.13 3.13
N ALA A 79 -0.06 -13.15 3.51
CA ALA A 79 -1.47 -13.09 3.10
C ALA A 79 -1.65 -12.98 1.59
N THR A 80 -0.81 -12.21 0.90
CA THR A 80 -0.92 -12.02 -0.55
C THR A 80 -0.34 -13.18 -1.35
N GLU A 81 0.80 -13.72 -0.96
CA GLU A 81 1.46 -14.80 -1.70
C GLU A 81 0.75 -16.15 -1.56
N THR A 82 0.14 -16.41 -0.40
CA THR A 82 -0.61 -17.65 -0.18
C THR A 82 -1.91 -17.75 -0.98
N MET A 83 -2.36 -16.65 -1.59
CA MET A 83 -3.46 -16.67 -2.56
C MET A 83 -3.07 -17.25 -3.92
N GLY A 84 -1.81 -17.59 -4.12
CA GLY A 84 -1.27 -18.13 -5.36
C GLY A 84 -0.76 -17.06 -6.33
N PRO A 85 -0.04 -17.47 -7.40
CA PRO A 85 0.60 -16.54 -8.32
C PRO A 85 -0.40 -15.66 -9.10
N ILE A 86 -1.59 -16.20 -9.39
CA ILE A 86 -2.71 -15.46 -9.98
C ILE A 86 -3.94 -15.79 -9.15
N TYR A 87 -4.44 -14.79 -8.43
CA TYR A 87 -5.61 -14.97 -7.58
C TYR A 87 -6.87 -15.24 -8.40
N ASP A 88 -7.61 -16.29 -8.05
CA ASP A 88 -8.91 -16.59 -8.63
C ASP A 88 -9.98 -15.61 -8.11
N ARG A 89 -10.26 -14.60 -8.90
CA ARG A 89 -11.23 -13.55 -8.52
C ARG A 89 -12.68 -14.03 -8.53
N SER A 90 -12.97 -15.22 -9.02
CA SER A 90 -14.31 -15.82 -8.90
C SER A 90 -14.66 -16.19 -7.44
N GLN A 91 -13.63 -16.33 -6.59
CA GLN A 91 -13.75 -16.61 -5.17
C GLN A 91 -13.85 -15.35 -4.31
N GLU A 92 -13.87 -14.18 -4.93
CA GLU A 92 -13.84 -12.89 -4.23
C GLU A 92 -15.22 -12.46 -3.78
N HIS A 93 -15.32 -11.98 -2.54
CA HIS A 93 -16.58 -11.48 -1.96
C HIS A 93 -16.38 -10.03 -1.50
N LEU A 94 -16.48 -9.10 -2.45
CA LEU A 94 -16.31 -7.68 -2.18
C LEU A 94 -17.54 -7.08 -1.51
N GLY A 95 -17.33 -6.34 -0.43
CA GLY A 95 -18.36 -5.63 0.31
C GLY A 95 -18.40 -4.13 0.02
N VAL A 96 -19.24 -3.42 0.74
CA VAL A 96 -19.38 -1.96 0.61
C VAL A 96 -18.09 -1.22 0.99
N SER A 97 -17.33 -1.75 1.94
CA SER A 97 -16.03 -1.20 2.34
C SER A 97 -14.96 -1.26 1.22
N ASP A 98 -15.17 -2.12 0.21
CA ASP A 98 -14.21 -2.35 -0.87
C ASP A 98 -14.46 -1.48 -2.10
N MET A 99 -15.35 -0.49 -2.01
CA MET A 99 -15.68 0.41 -3.14
C MET A 99 -14.44 1.04 -3.78
N THR A 100 -13.46 1.43 -2.98
CA THR A 100 -12.22 2.02 -3.49
C THR A 100 -11.40 0.98 -4.26
N VAL A 101 -11.31 -0.24 -3.78
CA VAL A 101 -10.63 -1.34 -4.48
C VAL A 101 -11.29 -1.62 -5.82
N ILE A 102 -12.63 -1.67 -5.85
CA ILE A 102 -13.41 -1.84 -7.09
C ILE A 102 -13.13 -0.71 -8.08
N ALA A 103 -13.12 0.54 -7.60
CA ALA A 103 -12.86 1.71 -8.43
C ALA A 103 -11.43 1.69 -9.03
N VAL A 104 -10.43 1.37 -8.22
CA VAL A 104 -9.02 1.27 -8.67
C VAL A 104 -8.87 0.15 -9.71
N ARG A 105 -9.47 -1.02 -9.50
CA ARG A 105 -9.43 -2.11 -10.47
C ARG A 105 -10.07 -1.72 -11.81
N LYS A 106 -11.22 -1.08 -11.76
CA LYS A 106 -11.90 -0.57 -12.97
C LYS A 106 -11.03 0.46 -13.70
N PHE A 107 -10.39 1.35 -12.95
CA PHE A 107 -9.46 2.33 -13.49
C PHE A 107 -8.28 1.65 -14.20
N LEU A 108 -7.61 0.70 -13.56
CA LEU A 108 -6.47 -0.03 -14.13
C LEU A 108 -6.86 -0.85 -15.37
N LEU A 109 -8.01 -1.52 -15.36
CA LEU A 109 -8.52 -2.24 -16.53
C LEU A 109 -8.80 -1.30 -17.71
N ASN A 110 -9.35 -0.12 -17.44
CA ASN A 110 -9.60 0.88 -18.48
C ASN A 110 -8.28 1.46 -19.03
N ALA A 111 -7.29 1.68 -18.16
CA ALA A 111 -5.96 2.12 -18.56
C ALA A 111 -5.28 1.06 -19.46
N ALA A 112 -5.33 -0.21 -19.09
CA ALA A 112 -4.80 -1.31 -19.89
C ALA A 112 -5.47 -1.41 -21.27
N ARG A 113 -6.81 -1.29 -21.33
CA ARG A 113 -7.58 -1.26 -22.59
C ARG A 113 -7.24 -0.06 -23.46
N ALA A 114 -7.00 1.10 -22.86
CA ALA A 114 -6.56 2.29 -23.59
C ALA A 114 -5.22 2.03 -24.28
N VAL A 115 -4.23 1.54 -23.53
CA VAL A 115 -2.91 1.16 -24.08
C VAL A 115 -3.02 0.12 -25.17
N ALA A 116 -3.80 -0.94 -24.98
CA ALA A 116 -4.02 -2.00 -25.97
C ALA A 116 -4.67 -1.45 -27.28
N SER A 117 -5.43 -0.37 -27.18
CA SER A 117 -6.04 0.30 -28.35
C SER A 117 -5.19 1.45 -28.92
N GLY A 118 -3.94 1.58 -28.52
CA GLY A 118 -3.00 2.63 -28.96
C GLY A 118 -3.32 4.03 -28.40
N LYS A 119 -4.12 4.11 -27.34
CA LYS A 119 -4.45 5.36 -26.66
C LYS A 119 -3.58 5.53 -25.41
N GLU A 120 -3.36 6.76 -25.02
CA GLU A 120 -2.70 7.03 -23.74
C GLU A 120 -3.62 6.64 -22.56
N PRO A 121 -3.07 6.00 -21.52
CA PRO A 121 -3.80 5.78 -20.28
C PRO A 121 -4.02 7.11 -19.55
N PRO A 122 -5.02 7.22 -18.66
CA PRO A 122 -5.28 8.43 -17.91
C PRO A 122 -4.15 8.75 -16.92
N HIS A 123 -4.03 10.01 -16.55
CA HIS A 123 -3.10 10.52 -15.53
C HIS A 123 -1.61 10.33 -15.84
N ILE A 124 -1.23 10.30 -17.11
CA ILE A 124 0.19 10.37 -17.49
C ILE A 124 0.75 11.75 -17.18
N ILE A 125 1.86 11.79 -16.46
CA ILE A 125 2.60 13.00 -16.18
C ILE A 125 3.64 13.21 -17.29
N ARG A 126 3.55 14.33 -18.02
CA ARG A 126 4.44 14.68 -19.14
C ARG A 126 5.30 15.91 -18.87
N THR A 127 4.90 16.75 -17.92
CA THR A 127 5.60 18.01 -17.62
C THR A 127 5.85 18.16 -16.13
N ALA A 128 6.86 18.95 -15.78
CA ALA A 128 7.16 19.26 -14.39
C ALA A 128 5.97 19.89 -13.64
N ALA A 129 5.16 20.72 -14.31
CA ALA A 129 3.97 21.32 -13.71
C ALA A 129 2.92 20.28 -13.29
N GLN A 130 2.83 19.16 -14.00
CA GLN A 130 1.91 18.07 -13.67
C GLN A 130 2.40 17.20 -12.50
N THR A 131 3.66 17.33 -12.08
CA THR A 131 4.23 16.59 -10.93
C THR A 131 3.86 17.21 -9.59
N ASP A 132 3.11 18.31 -9.57
CA ASP A 132 2.67 18.92 -8.32
C ASP A 132 1.63 18.04 -7.62
N VAL A 133 2.10 17.21 -6.70
CA VAL A 133 1.29 16.32 -5.87
C VAL A 133 1.08 16.85 -4.45
N ARG A 134 1.38 18.13 -4.19
CA ARG A 134 1.23 18.74 -2.86
C ARG A 134 -0.21 18.67 -2.34
N HIS A 135 -1.18 18.65 -3.23
CA HIS A 135 -2.60 18.49 -2.90
C HIS A 135 -3.00 17.04 -2.52
N VAL A 136 -2.13 16.06 -2.75
CA VAL A 136 -2.39 14.68 -2.33
C VAL A 136 -2.16 14.59 -0.82
N ALA A 137 -3.23 14.42 -0.08
CA ALA A 137 -3.22 14.26 1.36
C ALA A 137 -3.68 12.86 1.77
N CYS A 138 -3.09 12.35 2.84
CA CYS A 138 -3.53 11.12 3.50
C CYS A 138 -4.02 11.49 4.88
N ILE A 139 -5.24 11.09 5.22
CA ILE A 139 -5.83 11.33 6.53
C ILE A 139 -6.24 10.00 7.17
N ALA A 140 -5.89 9.83 8.44
CA ALA A 140 -6.36 8.75 9.27
C ALA A 140 -7.07 9.35 10.48
N THR A 141 -8.38 9.15 10.56
CA THR A 141 -9.20 9.75 11.64
C THR A 141 -10.38 8.87 11.99
N THR A 142 -10.87 9.03 13.21
CA THR A 142 -12.13 8.44 13.64
C THR A 142 -13.26 9.41 13.32
N ILE A 143 -14.24 8.93 12.57
CA ILE A 143 -15.40 9.73 12.16
C ILE A 143 -16.55 9.47 13.14
N PRO A 144 -17.13 10.51 13.78
CA PRO A 144 -18.31 10.33 14.59
C PRO A 144 -19.47 9.71 13.80
N ALA A 145 -20.17 8.76 14.38
CA ALA A 145 -21.26 8.03 13.71
C ALA A 145 -22.39 8.94 13.17
N SER A 146 -22.54 10.13 13.75
CA SER A 146 -23.54 11.14 13.34
C SER A 146 -23.11 12.00 12.15
N ARG A 147 -21.87 11.84 11.65
CA ARG A 147 -21.33 12.67 10.57
C ARG A 147 -21.28 11.90 9.26
N ASP A 148 -21.57 12.60 8.17
CA ASP A 148 -21.30 12.07 6.83
C ASP A 148 -19.78 11.98 6.59
N PRO A 149 -19.24 10.76 6.26
CA PRO A 149 -17.81 10.55 6.12
C PRO A 149 -17.14 11.45 5.08
N LYS A 150 -17.78 11.66 3.94
CA LYS A 150 -17.20 12.45 2.85
C LYS A 150 -17.05 13.92 3.25
N THR A 151 -18.09 14.49 3.80
CA THR A 151 -18.09 15.89 4.28
C THR A 151 -17.08 16.06 5.41
N TYR A 152 -17.06 15.13 6.36
CA TYR A 152 -16.13 15.19 7.49
C TYR A 152 -14.66 15.17 7.05
N VAL A 153 -14.30 14.25 6.16
CA VAL A 153 -12.92 14.15 5.63
C VAL A 153 -12.52 15.43 4.92
N VAL A 154 -13.38 16.00 4.07
CA VAL A 154 -13.10 17.27 3.37
C VAL A 154 -12.90 18.42 4.35
N GLU A 155 -13.70 18.49 5.41
CA GLU A 155 -13.54 19.51 6.46
C GLU A 155 -12.21 19.36 7.21
N GLN A 156 -11.80 18.13 7.55
CA GLN A 156 -10.51 17.89 8.21
C GLN A 156 -9.33 18.25 7.29
N LEU A 157 -9.35 17.84 6.03
CA LEU A 157 -8.33 18.22 5.06
C LEU A 157 -8.16 19.74 4.93
N LYS A 158 -9.26 20.49 5.01
CA LYS A 158 -9.21 21.96 4.99
C LYS A 158 -8.65 22.56 6.27
N LYS A 159 -8.90 21.94 7.43
CA LYS A 159 -8.42 22.42 8.73
C LYS A 159 -6.92 22.19 8.92
N ASP A 160 -6.45 21.03 8.51
CA ASP A 160 -5.08 20.61 8.82
C ASP A 160 -4.03 21.28 7.94
N LYS A 161 -4.45 22.07 6.93
CA LYS A 161 -3.53 22.84 6.08
C LYS A 161 -2.28 22.05 5.68
N TYR A 162 -2.45 20.78 5.36
CA TYR A 162 -1.35 19.84 5.06
C TYR A 162 -0.38 20.34 3.98
N TRP A 163 -0.82 21.27 3.15
CA TRP A 163 -0.03 21.90 2.09
C TRP A 163 0.49 23.30 2.43
N GLU A 164 0.00 23.94 3.52
CA GLU A 164 0.44 25.29 3.93
C GLU A 164 1.54 25.27 4.99
N ALA A 165 1.72 24.17 5.71
CA ALA A 165 2.62 24.08 6.86
C ALA A 165 4.11 24.02 6.52
N GLU A 166 4.50 24.23 5.26
CA GLU A 166 5.86 24.00 4.77
C GLU A 166 6.44 25.16 3.94
N ASN A 167 5.93 26.39 4.13
CA ASN A 167 6.60 27.60 3.61
C ASN A 167 7.45 28.25 4.69
#